data_b826ccc1d40f96926930135df9552645
#
_entry.id   b826ccc1d40f96926930135df9552645
#
_cell.length_a   1.000
_cell.length_b   1.000
_cell.length_c   1.000
_cell.angle_alpha   90.00
_cell.angle_beta   90.00
_cell.angle_gamma   90.00
#
_symmetry.space_group_name_H-M   'P 1'
#
loop_
_entity.id
_entity.type
_entity.pdbx_description
1 polymer ?
#
loop_
_entity_poly.entity_id
_entity_poly.type
_entity_poly.pdbx_seq_one_letter_code
_entity_poly.pdbx_strand_id
1 'polypeptide(L)'
;VDTIRFNKATLKPVVLLQPNESRFSPDGPVVLVDGRNGNHSFDTGAWLAVAGNDLEAVINMQAETILSSASVHVYVRKDAWLFDARGFSVSVSSDNKNYKEVASQESDSDGIIEHELSFDPCKATYVKIKVISEKSMPDWHWDAGKAPFLLVDEIILN
;
A
#
# COMPACT_ATOMS: atom_id res chain seq x y z
N VAL A 1 -10.56 -14.12 16.53
CA VAL A 1 -11.44 -12.97 16.32
C VAL A 1 -10.68 -11.92 15.52
N ASP A 2 -11.20 -11.56 14.37
CA ASP A 2 -10.62 -10.52 13.54
C ASP A 2 -10.84 -9.15 14.19
N THR A 3 -9.77 -8.38 14.29
CA THR A 3 -9.84 -7.00 14.75
C THR A 3 -9.92 -6.07 13.55
N ILE A 4 -10.89 -5.15 13.54
CA ILE A 4 -11.03 -4.14 12.51
C ILE A 4 -10.46 -2.82 13.03
N ARG A 5 -9.51 -2.24 12.25
CA ARG A 5 -8.91 -0.94 12.53
C ARG A 5 -9.61 0.13 11.70
N PHE A 6 -10.58 0.81 12.30
CA PHE A 6 -11.23 1.93 11.63
C PHE A 6 -10.31 3.14 11.55
N ASN A 7 -10.26 3.74 10.37
CA ASN A 7 -9.54 4.98 10.09
C ASN A 7 -10.30 5.77 9.02
N LYS A 8 -9.79 6.92 8.62
CA LYS A 8 -10.50 7.79 7.66
C LYS A 8 -10.64 7.18 6.26
N ALA A 9 -9.78 6.21 5.90
CA ALA A 9 -9.86 5.52 4.61
C ALA A 9 -10.80 4.32 4.62
N THR A 10 -11.26 3.84 5.77
CA THR A 10 -12.01 2.59 5.89
C THR A 10 -13.25 2.60 4.99
N LEU A 11 -13.34 1.60 4.12
CA LEU A 11 -14.42 1.37 3.15
C LEU A 11 -14.64 2.53 2.15
N LYS A 12 -13.68 3.41 1.97
CA LYS A 12 -13.72 4.43 0.91
C LYS A 12 -13.44 3.79 -0.45
N PRO A 13 -14.00 4.34 -1.55
CA PRO A 13 -13.68 3.85 -2.90
C PRO A 13 -12.18 3.96 -3.19
N VAL A 14 -11.61 2.88 -3.71
CA VAL A 14 -10.19 2.81 -4.11
C VAL A 14 -10.09 2.39 -5.56
N VAL A 15 -9.26 3.09 -6.33
CA VAL A 15 -8.93 2.76 -7.71
C VAL A 15 -7.44 2.51 -7.81
N LEU A 16 -7.05 1.37 -8.38
CA LEU A 16 -5.65 1.08 -8.69
C LEU A 16 -5.30 1.68 -10.06
N LEU A 17 -4.18 2.41 -10.11
CA LEU A 17 -3.66 2.97 -11.36
C LEU A 17 -2.74 2.00 -12.10
N GLN A 18 -2.28 0.95 -11.42
CA GLN A 18 -1.49 -0.14 -11.98
C GLN A 18 -2.11 -1.49 -11.57
N PRO A 19 -1.96 -2.55 -12.39
CA PRO A 19 -2.61 -3.82 -12.11
C PRO A 19 -2.02 -4.54 -10.90
N ASN A 20 -2.86 -5.32 -10.21
CA ASN A 20 -2.46 -6.23 -9.15
C ASN A 20 -2.42 -7.67 -9.63
N GLU A 21 -1.80 -8.54 -8.84
CA GLU A 21 -1.77 -9.99 -9.06
C GLU A 21 -3.07 -10.62 -8.52
N SER A 22 -4.07 -10.75 -9.38
CA SER A 22 -5.42 -11.21 -9.00
C SER A 22 -5.42 -12.62 -8.39
N ARG A 23 -4.42 -13.44 -8.70
CA ARG A 23 -4.25 -14.78 -8.13
C ARG A 23 -4.16 -14.76 -6.60
N PHE A 24 -3.49 -13.74 -6.04
CA PHE A 24 -3.34 -13.58 -4.59
C PHE A 24 -4.32 -12.57 -4.00
N SER A 25 -4.96 -11.77 -4.83
CA SER A 25 -5.84 -10.67 -4.41
C SER A 25 -7.13 -10.68 -5.23
N PRO A 26 -7.94 -11.76 -5.12
CA PRO A 26 -9.14 -11.91 -5.97
C PRO A 26 -10.20 -10.84 -5.73
N ASP A 27 -10.25 -10.27 -4.52
CA ASP A 27 -11.20 -9.22 -4.16
C ASP A 27 -10.76 -7.82 -4.62
N GLY A 28 -9.52 -7.69 -5.12
CA GLY A 28 -8.99 -6.44 -5.62
C GLY A 28 -8.70 -5.40 -4.55
N PRO A 29 -8.80 -4.09 -4.88
CA PRO A 29 -8.30 -3.02 -4.01
C PRO A 29 -9.08 -2.81 -2.72
N VAL A 30 -10.26 -3.39 -2.54
CA VAL A 30 -11.05 -3.24 -1.30
C VAL A 30 -10.30 -3.76 -0.08
N VAL A 31 -9.39 -4.72 -0.25
CA VAL A 31 -8.59 -5.25 0.88
C VAL A 31 -7.66 -4.19 1.49
N LEU A 32 -7.33 -3.14 0.76
CA LEU A 32 -6.51 -2.04 1.26
C LEU A 32 -7.23 -1.14 2.27
N VAL A 33 -8.56 -1.18 2.31
CA VAL A 33 -9.39 -0.29 3.10
C VAL A 33 -10.50 -1.02 3.87
N ASP A 34 -10.37 -2.34 4.05
CA ASP A 34 -11.37 -3.13 4.76
C ASP A 34 -11.19 -3.11 6.29
N GLY A 35 -10.14 -2.48 6.78
CA GLY A 35 -9.83 -2.38 8.20
C GLY A 35 -9.21 -3.64 8.80
N ARG A 36 -8.88 -4.63 8.00
CA ARG A 36 -8.33 -5.92 8.44
C ARG A 36 -6.87 -6.06 8.09
N ASN A 37 -6.07 -6.47 9.05
CA ASN A 37 -4.68 -6.81 8.81
C ASN A 37 -4.56 -8.23 8.28
N GLY A 38 -3.64 -8.43 7.32
CA GLY A 38 -3.22 -9.75 6.89
C GLY A 38 -2.36 -10.44 7.95
N ASN A 39 -2.15 -11.71 7.78
CA ASN A 39 -1.30 -12.54 8.63
C ASN A 39 -0.07 -13.05 7.85
N HIS A 40 0.68 -13.99 8.41
CA HIS A 40 1.86 -14.58 7.80
C HIS A 40 1.56 -15.54 6.63
N SER A 41 0.35 -15.49 6.07
CA SER A 41 -0.08 -16.28 4.91
C SER A 41 -0.45 -15.35 3.77
N PHE A 42 0.25 -15.45 2.65
CA PHE A 42 0.09 -14.56 1.50
C PHE A 42 -1.06 -14.98 0.56
N ASP A 43 -1.60 -16.17 0.74
CA ASP A 43 -2.58 -16.79 -0.16
C ASP A 43 -4.02 -16.78 0.37
N THR A 44 -4.27 -16.04 1.44
CA THR A 44 -5.61 -15.94 2.05
C THR A 44 -6.53 -14.93 1.36
N GLY A 45 -6.00 -14.10 0.46
CA GLY A 45 -6.73 -12.99 -0.14
C GLY A 45 -6.75 -11.72 0.72
N ALA A 46 -6.10 -11.73 1.89
CA ALA A 46 -6.02 -10.57 2.79
C ALA A 46 -4.97 -9.53 2.36
N TRP A 47 -4.08 -9.89 1.44
CA TRP A 47 -3.00 -9.05 0.95
C TRP A 47 -3.24 -8.67 -0.51
N LEU A 48 -3.04 -7.40 -0.85
CA LEU A 48 -2.97 -6.97 -2.24
C LEU A 48 -1.53 -7.19 -2.72
N ALA A 49 -1.37 -7.94 -3.80
CA ALA A 49 -0.06 -8.26 -4.37
C ALA A 49 0.15 -7.53 -5.69
N VAL A 50 1.34 -6.98 -5.87
CA VAL A 50 1.84 -6.48 -7.16
C VAL A 50 3.21 -7.10 -7.44
N ALA A 51 3.55 -7.28 -8.72
CA ALA A 51 4.84 -7.81 -9.13
C ALA A 51 5.33 -7.11 -10.40
N GLY A 52 6.55 -6.59 -10.36
CA GLY A 52 7.17 -5.89 -11.49
C GLY A 52 6.65 -4.47 -11.73
N ASN A 53 5.63 -4.05 -11.03
CA ASN A 53 5.07 -2.70 -11.07
C ASN A 53 4.85 -2.19 -9.64
N ASP A 54 4.57 -0.89 -9.52
CA ASP A 54 4.31 -0.29 -8.22
C ASP A 54 2.84 -0.44 -7.82
N LEU A 55 2.56 -0.35 -6.52
CA LEU A 55 1.23 -0.10 -6.04
C LEU A 55 0.95 1.40 -6.16
N GLU A 56 -0.03 1.77 -6.95
CA GLU A 56 -0.55 3.13 -7.04
C GLU A 56 -2.06 3.08 -6.83
N ALA A 57 -2.52 3.60 -5.71
CA ALA A 57 -3.92 3.61 -5.34
C ALA A 57 -4.41 5.03 -5.12
N VAL A 58 -5.58 5.35 -5.68
CA VAL A 58 -6.29 6.60 -5.40
C VAL A 58 -7.49 6.28 -4.52
N ILE A 59 -7.55 6.90 -3.35
CA ILE A 59 -8.67 6.78 -2.42
C ILE A 59 -9.53 8.02 -2.57
N ASN A 60 -10.81 7.81 -2.86
CA ASN A 60 -11.82 8.86 -2.89
C ASN A 60 -12.40 9.02 -1.48
N MET A 61 -12.05 10.11 -0.79
CA MET A 61 -12.55 10.38 0.56
C MET A 61 -14.03 10.78 0.57
N GLN A 62 -14.61 11.02 -0.60
CA GLN A 62 -16.03 11.40 -0.81
C GLN A 62 -16.42 12.76 -0.22
N ALA A 63 -15.55 13.38 0.55
CA ALA A 63 -15.70 14.72 1.08
C ALA A 63 -14.31 15.28 1.40
N GLU A 64 -14.20 16.59 1.48
CA GLU A 64 -12.98 17.24 1.95
C GLU A 64 -12.67 16.79 3.38
N THR A 65 -11.53 16.16 3.59
CA THR A 65 -11.11 15.55 4.86
C THR A 65 -9.75 16.09 5.27
N ILE A 66 -9.59 16.42 6.54
CA ILE A 66 -8.29 16.85 7.07
C ILE A 66 -7.49 15.61 7.44
N LEU A 67 -6.27 15.51 6.89
CA LEU A 67 -5.35 14.40 7.12
C LEU A 67 -4.00 14.93 7.62
N SER A 68 -3.34 14.17 8.49
CA SER A 68 -2.01 14.48 9.01
C SER A 68 -1.06 13.28 9.04
N SER A 69 -1.54 12.09 8.71
CA SER A 69 -0.71 10.89 8.63
C SER A 69 -1.27 9.87 7.66
N ALA A 70 -0.37 9.05 7.13
CA ALA A 70 -0.72 7.90 6.31
C ALA A 70 0.23 6.76 6.63
N SER A 71 -0.27 5.54 6.68
CA SER A 71 0.56 4.35 6.81
C SER A 71 0.11 3.24 5.88
N VAL A 72 1.06 2.37 5.53
CA VAL A 72 0.82 1.13 4.81
C VAL A 72 1.42 -0.02 5.59
N HIS A 73 0.75 -1.15 5.56
CA HIS A 73 1.16 -2.37 6.25
C HIS A 73 1.64 -3.38 5.21
N VAL A 74 2.90 -3.79 5.29
CA VAL A 74 3.60 -4.58 4.27
C VAL A 74 4.11 -5.88 4.86
N TYR A 75 3.98 -6.98 4.13
CA TYR A 75 4.55 -8.26 4.52
C TYR A 75 5.83 -8.54 3.72
N VAL A 76 6.96 -8.63 4.43
CA VAL A 76 8.27 -8.91 3.84
C VAL A 76 8.75 -10.28 4.27
N ARG A 77 9.07 -11.13 3.30
CA ARG A 77 9.70 -12.43 3.50
C ARG A 77 10.54 -12.73 2.26
N LYS A 78 11.78 -12.30 2.28
CA LYS A 78 12.66 -12.31 1.10
C LYS A 78 12.94 -13.70 0.55
N ASP A 79 12.99 -14.72 1.41
CA ASP A 79 13.14 -16.12 1.00
C ASP A 79 11.93 -16.67 0.23
N ALA A 80 10.77 -16.03 0.37
CA ALA A 80 9.52 -16.40 -0.29
C ALA A 80 9.09 -15.39 -1.38
N TRP A 81 10.02 -14.60 -1.96
CA TRP A 81 9.78 -13.60 -3.00
C TRP A 81 8.99 -12.35 -2.53
N LEU A 82 8.81 -12.17 -1.23
CA LEU A 82 8.10 -11.04 -0.66
C LEU A 82 9.11 -9.97 -0.22
N PHE A 83 9.21 -8.89 -0.96
CA PHE A 83 10.18 -7.83 -0.70
C PHE A 83 9.49 -6.58 -0.18
N ASP A 84 10.23 -5.78 0.59
CA ASP A 84 9.74 -4.52 1.12
C ASP A 84 9.56 -3.48 0.01
N ALA A 85 8.79 -2.46 0.33
CA ALA A 85 8.71 -1.25 -0.47
C ALA A 85 10.08 -0.57 -0.53
N ARG A 86 10.47 -0.10 -1.72
CA ARG A 86 11.66 0.75 -1.89
C ARG A 86 11.36 2.19 -1.57
N GLY A 87 10.11 2.57 -1.59
CA GLY A 87 9.66 3.90 -1.24
C GLY A 87 8.16 3.92 -0.99
N PHE A 88 7.73 4.91 -0.24
CA PHE A 88 6.34 5.16 0.07
C PHE A 88 6.07 6.66 0.01
N SER A 89 5.08 7.08 -0.75
CA SER A 89 4.69 8.48 -0.87
C SER A 89 3.20 8.69 -0.79
N VAL A 90 2.82 9.87 -0.31
CA VAL A 90 1.43 10.32 -0.17
C VAL A 90 1.28 11.64 -0.89
N SER A 91 0.29 11.71 -1.76
CA SER A 91 -0.10 12.94 -2.45
C SER A 91 -1.59 13.20 -2.26
N VAL A 92 -1.97 14.45 -2.19
CA VAL A 92 -3.36 14.86 -1.97
C VAL A 92 -3.86 15.73 -3.12
N SER A 93 -5.18 15.68 -3.34
CA SER A 93 -5.83 16.48 -4.38
C SER A 93 -7.25 16.83 -3.98
N SER A 94 -7.74 17.98 -4.49
CA SER A 94 -9.14 18.39 -4.37
C SER A 94 -9.97 18.00 -5.59
N ASP A 95 -9.33 17.75 -6.74
CA ASP A 95 -10.01 17.58 -8.04
C ASP A 95 -9.70 16.25 -8.75
N ASN A 96 -8.87 15.38 -8.14
CA ASN A 96 -8.36 14.14 -8.72
C ASN A 96 -7.54 14.35 -10.02
N LYS A 97 -7.02 15.53 -10.24
CA LYS A 97 -6.19 15.87 -11.42
C LYS A 97 -4.85 16.44 -11.00
N ASN A 98 -4.88 17.42 -10.12
CA ASN A 98 -3.69 18.09 -9.61
C ASN A 98 -3.37 17.55 -8.22
N TYR A 99 -2.24 16.87 -8.09
CA TYR A 99 -1.78 16.25 -6.84
C TYR A 99 -0.56 16.98 -6.31
N LYS A 100 -0.52 17.14 -4.99
CA LYS A 100 0.64 17.65 -4.26
C LYS A 100 1.16 16.56 -3.34
N GLU A 101 2.43 16.19 -3.49
CA GLU A 101 3.08 15.27 -2.56
C GLU A 101 3.27 15.96 -1.22
N VAL A 102 2.81 15.32 -0.15
CA VAL A 102 2.88 15.85 1.22
C VAL A 102 3.90 15.13 2.07
N ALA A 103 4.26 13.90 1.72
CA ALA A 103 5.30 13.13 2.42
C ALA A 103 5.82 11.98 1.56
N SER A 104 7.07 11.60 1.78
CA SER A 104 7.69 10.43 1.17
C SER A 104 8.83 9.90 2.04
N GLN A 105 9.13 8.60 1.91
CA GLN A 105 10.31 7.98 2.53
C GLN A 105 10.77 6.78 1.71
N GLU A 106 12.02 6.40 1.90
CA GLU A 106 12.59 5.15 1.41
C GLU A 106 12.67 4.12 2.53
N SER A 107 12.65 2.83 2.19
CA SER A 107 12.69 1.75 3.17
C SER A 107 13.39 0.50 2.62
N ASP A 108 13.98 -0.27 3.55
CA ASP A 108 14.48 -1.62 3.30
C ASP A 108 14.44 -2.38 4.65
N SER A 109 13.35 -3.08 4.90
CA SER A 109 13.09 -3.75 6.17
C SER A 109 12.65 -5.19 5.97
N ASP A 110 12.51 -5.96 7.05
CA ASP A 110 12.04 -7.34 7.06
C ASP A 110 10.86 -7.53 8.03
N GLY A 111 10.01 -8.50 7.76
CA GLY A 111 8.87 -8.88 8.60
C GLY A 111 7.55 -8.26 8.15
N ILE A 112 6.57 -8.23 9.04
CA ILE A 112 5.33 -7.47 8.82
C ILE A 112 5.56 -6.06 9.40
N ILE A 113 5.47 -5.05 8.54
CA ILE A 113 5.93 -3.71 8.85
C ILE A 113 4.83 -2.71 8.55
N GLU A 114 4.65 -1.76 9.45
CA GLU A 114 3.83 -0.59 9.20
C GLU A 114 4.75 0.60 8.90
N HIS A 115 4.72 1.07 7.64
CA HIS A 115 5.41 2.29 7.24
C HIS A 115 4.49 3.47 7.47
N GLU A 116 4.90 4.40 8.31
CA GLU A 116 4.10 5.58 8.65
C GLU A 116 4.78 6.86 8.23
N LEU A 117 4.00 7.75 7.62
CA LEU A 117 4.39 9.11 7.27
C LEU A 117 3.50 10.11 7.99
N SER A 118 4.11 11.07 8.66
CA SER A 118 3.41 12.22 9.25
C SER A 118 3.70 13.47 8.44
N PHE A 119 2.71 14.33 8.33
CA PHE A 119 2.82 15.59 7.59
C PHE A 119 1.91 16.65 8.24
N ASP A 120 2.12 17.91 7.86
CA ASP A 120 1.27 19.00 8.35
C ASP A 120 -0.19 18.73 7.97
N PRO A 121 -1.15 18.98 8.86
CA PRO A 121 -2.56 18.80 8.54
C PRO A 121 -2.95 19.50 7.24
N CYS A 122 -3.58 18.78 6.35
CA CYS A 122 -3.99 19.28 5.05
C CYS A 122 -5.36 18.73 4.67
N LYS A 123 -6.05 19.45 3.78
CA LYS A 123 -7.35 19.02 3.26
C LYS A 123 -7.15 18.18 2.01
N ALA A 124 -7.88 17.05 1.95
CA ALA A 124 -7.85 16.16 0.82
C ALA A 124 -9.24 15.60 0.51
N THR A 125 -9.61 15.60 -0.75
CA THR A 125 -10.79 14.88 -1.26
C THR A 125 -10.35 13.57 -1.91
N TYR A 126 -9.16 13.57 -2.52
CA TYR A 126 -8.53 12.38 -3.10
C TYR A 126 -7.11 12.24 -2.53
N VAL A 127 -6.74 11.00 -2.26
CA VAL A 127 -5.40 10.67 -1.74
C VAL A 127 -4.78 9.64 -2.67
N LYS A 128 -3.60 9.92 -3.18
CA LYS A 128 -2.82 8.97 -3.95
C LYS A 128 -1.72 8.39 -3.06
N ILE A 129 -1.75 7.09 -2.91
CA ILE A 129 -0.73 6.32 -2.21
C ILE A 129 0.11 5.60 -3.27
N LYS A 130 1.41 5.83 -3.24
CA LYS A 130 2.36 5.14 -4.10
C LYS A 130 3.33 4.36 -3.24
N VAL A 131 3.40 3.05 -3.46
CA VAL A 131 4.35 2.15 -2.82
C VAL A 131 5.23 1.57 -3.92
N ILE A 132 6.51 1.94 -3.91
CA ILE A 132 7.45 1.54 -4.97
C ILE A 132 7.98 0.16 -4.63
N SER A 133 7.80 -0.79 -5.56
CA SER A 133 8.25 -2.15 -5.38
C SER A 133 9.71 -2.34 -5.82
N GLU A 134 10.36 -3.38 -5.30
CA GLU A 134 11.59 -3.90 -5.88
C GLU A 134 11.27 -4.54 -7.23
N LYS A 135 12.00 -4.17 -8.28
CA LYS A 135 11.68 -4.64 -9.64
C LYS A 135 12.38 -5.95 -10.00
N SER A 136 13.45 -6.27 -9.29
CA SER A 136 14.28 -7.43 -9.58
C SER A 136 14.90 -7.94 -8.30
N MET A 137 14.83 -9.26 -8.08
CA MET A 137 15.49 -9.88 -6.94
C MET A 137 17.00 -9.77 -7.07
N PRO A 138 17.72 -9.48 -5.97
CA PRO A 138 19.17 -9.26 -6.01
C PRO A 138 19.95 -10.55 -6.33
N ASP A 139 21.22 -10.40 -6.65
CA ASP A 139 22.10 -11.49 -7.08
C ASP A 139 22.24 -12.62 -6.06
N TRP A 140 22.11 -12.31 -4.76
CA TRP A 140 22.19 -13.32 -3.70
C TRP A 140 20.95 -14.20 -3.60
N HIS A 141 19.84 -13.80 -4.23
CA HIS A 141 18.59 -14.56 -4.19
C HIS A 141 18.66 -15.74 -5.20
N TRP A 142 18.12 -16.89 -4.82
CA TRP A 142 18.11 -18.06 -5.69
C TRP A 142 17.32 -17.87 -6.99
N ASP A 143 16.42 -16.88 -7.05
CA ASP A 143 15.67 -16.46 -8.25
C ASP A 143 16.07 -15.06 -8.71
N ALA A 144 17.35 -14.71 -8.58
CA ALA A 144 17.88 -13.41 -8.98
C ALA A 144 17.41 -12.98 -10.38
N GLY A 145 17.07 -11.72 -10.51
CA GLY A 145 16.62 -11.12 -11.77
C GLY A 145 15.12 -11.19 -12.02
N LYS A 146 14.37 -12.06 -11.32
CA LYS A 146 12.91 -12.09 -11.40
C LYS A 146 12.29 -11.01 -10.51
N ALA A 147 11.09 -10.57 -10.86
CA ALA A 147 10.36 -9.59 -10.08
C ALA A 147 9.82 -10.23 -8.79
N PRO A 148 10.14 -9.68 -7.61
CA PRO A 148 9.52 -10.11 -6.37
C PRO A 148 8.09 -9.58 -6.25
N PHE A 149 7.34 -10.09 -5.27
CA PHE A 149 6.03 -9.57 -4.92
C PHE A 149 6.15 -8.49 -3.84
N LEU A 150 5.33 -7.46 -3.96
CA LEU A 150 5.03 -6.51 -2.89
C LEU A 150 3.61 -6.83 -2.39
N LEU A 151 3.48 -7.07 -1.09
CA LEU A 151 2.20 -7.39 -0.44
C LEU A 151 1.82 -6.30 0.55
N VAL A 152 0.66 -5.69 0.33
CA VAL A 152 0.10 -4.63 1.20
C VAL A 152 -1.32 -5.04 1.59
N ASP A 153 -1.66 -4.97 2.88
CA ASP A 153 -3.01 -5.31 3.35
C ASP A 153 -3.85 -4.10 3.73
N GLU A 154 -3.24 -3.03 4.22
CA GLU A 154 -3.99 -1.87 4.69
C GLU A 154 -3.32 -0.56 4.34
N ILE A 155 -4.14 0.41 3.96
CA ILE A 155 -3.81 1.83 3.92
C ILE A 155 -4.58 2.51 5.04
N ILE A 156 -3.87 3.17 5.92
CA ILE A 156 -4.44 3.83 7.10
C ILE A 156 -4.22 5.33 6.96
N LEU A 157 -5.31 6.09 6.98
CA LEU A 157 -5.30 7.56 6.90
C LEU A 157 -5.90 8.18 8.16
N ASN A 158 -5.19 9.12 8.75
CA ASN A 158 -5.66 9.86 9.93
C ASN A 158 -5.40 11.35 9.83
#